data_29ffecac863176c918772a1f030ff687
#
_entry.id   29ffecac863176c918772a1f030ff687
#
_cell.length_a   1.000
_cell.length_b   1.000
_cell.length_c   1.000
_cell.angle_alpha   90.00
_cell.angle_beta   90.00
_cell.angle_gamma   90.00
#
_symmetry.space_group_name_H-M   'P 1'
#
loop_
_entity.id
_entity.type
_entity.pdbx_description
1 polymer ?
#
loop_
_entity_poly.entity_id
_entity_poly.type
_entity_poly.pdbx_seq_one_letter_code
_entity_poly.pdbx_strand_id
1 'polypeptide(L)'
;DEYLSDDEIPRYRIVANNISPDQEDKSVPIAMGVSMLETLERQLALRDLDDHQYKIGLFLIGCLNDNGYIRRDFSAIVDDLAFSQNIITNEVEVLDVLKIIQDFDPVGIGARDLQECLKIQLDKKQSSVTVDLAKEIVTGHFNALTKKHYSKLISRLAISEEKLKASLEEISKLNPKPCSFGSNKVVQHIIPDFVISIIDGQLDLVMNTGM
;
A
#
# COMPACT_ATOMS: atom_id res chain seq x y z
N ASP A 1 49.67 -38.44 39.62
CA ASP A 1 48.64 -38.55 38.57
C ASP A 1 47.26 -38.40 39.20
N GLU A 2 46.88 -37.16 39.35
CA GLU A 2 45.55 -36.76 39.82
C GLU A 2 44.61 -36.69 38.60
N TYR A 3 43.70 -37.67 38.51
CA TYR A 3 42.61 -37.62 37.56
C TYR A 3 41.63 -36.56 38.03
N LEU A 4 41.62 -35.41 37.35
CA LEU A 4 40.53 -34.44 37.44
C LEU A 4 39.24 -35.10 36.98
N SER A 5 38.24 -35.19 37.87
CA SER A 5 36.93 -35.74 37.55
C SER A 5 36.22 -34.83 36.52
N ASP A 6 35.50 -35.47 35.59
CA ASP A 6 34.77 -34.84 34.48
C ASP A 6 33.69 -33.79 34.91
N ASP A 7 33.45 -33.68 36.22
CA ASP A 7 32.41 -32.82 36.80
C ASP A 7 32.85 -31.36 37.04
N GLU A 8 34.12 -31.03 36.83
CA GLU A 8 34.66 -29.67 37.06
C GLU A 8 34.83 -28.79 35.80
N ILE A 9 34.46 -29.31 34.63
CA ILE A 9 34.53 -28.50 33.41
C ILE A 9 33.24 -27.66 33.30
N PRO A 10 33.35 -26.35 33.41
CA PRO A 10 32.17 -25.47 33.27
C PRO A 10 31.47 -25.71 31.93
N ARG A 11 30.18 -26.01 31.96
CA ARG A 11 29.35 -26.34 30.77
C ARG A 11 29.48 -25.34 29.60
N TYR A 12 29.86 -24.07 29.86
CA TYR A 12 30.10 -23.10 28.81
C TYR A 12 31.34 -23.39 27.93
N ARG A 13 32.25 -24.27 28.37
CA ARG A 13 33.42 -24.68 27.57
C ARG A 13 33.14 -25.91 26.67
N ILE A 14 32.00 -26.56 26.86
CA ILE A 14 31.64 -27.78 26.11
C ILE A 14 30.89 -27.45 24.82
N VAL A 15 30.40 -26.20 24.68
CA VAL A 15 29.82 -25.74 23.43
C VAL A 15 30.95 -25.26 22.51
N ALA A 16 31.68 -26.24 21.99
CA ALA A 16 32.53 -25.93 20.82
C ALA A 16 31.59 -25.52 19.67
N ASN A 17 31.69 -24.27 19.27
CA ASN A 17 31.10 -23.81 18.01
C ASN A 17 31.80 -24.62 16.89
N ASN A 18 31.22 -25.76 16.56
CA ASN A 18 31.68 -26.61 15.46
C ASN A 18 31.12 -26.00 14.14
N ILE A 19 31.47 -24.74 13.88
CA ILE A 19 31.23 -24.10 12.61
C ILE A 19 32.33 -24.62 11.69
N SER A 20 31.97 -25.58 10.84
CA SER A 20 32.87 -26.04 9.78
C SER A 20 33.19 -24.85 8.87
N PRO A 21 34.49 -24.64 8.48
CA PRO A 21 34.86 -23.56 7.55
C PRO A 21 34.18 -23.65 6.18
N ASP A 22 33.58 -24.80 5.86
CA ASP A 22 32.85 -25.07 4.61
C ASP A 22 31.34 -24.89 4.73
N GLN A 23 30.84 -24.36 5.85
CA GLN A 23 29.44 -23.94 5.91
C GLN A 23 29.32 -22.62 5.15
N GLU A 24 29.08 -22.71 3.84
CA GLU A 24 28.63 -21.58 3.05
C GLU A 24 27.45 -20.93 3.82
N ASP A 25 27.63 -19.69 4.24
CA ASP A 25 26.54 -18.83 4.69
C ASP A 25 25.50 -18.83 3.58
N LYS A 26 24.52 -19.71 3.68
CA LYS A 26 23.30 -19.63 2.88
C LYS A 26 22.55 -18.39 3.35
N SER A 27 23.06 -17.22 2.98
CA SER A 27 22.27 -16.01 3.01
C SER A 27 21.08 -16.28 2.12
N VAL A 28 19.96 -16.66 2.75
CA VAL A 28 18.68 -16.76 2.04
C VAL A 28 18.48 -15.37 1.43
N PRO A 29 18.47 -15.23 0.10
CA PRO A 29 18.23 -13.93 -0.50
C PRO A 29 16.84 -13.53 -0.04
N ILE A 30 16.80 -12.51 0.83
CA ILE A 30 15.55 -11.85 1.19
C ILE A 30 15.08 -11.26 -0.15
N ALA A 31 14.10 -11.90 -0.77
CA ALA A 31 13.45 -11.35 -1.94
C ALA A 31 12.85 -10.00 -1.49
N MET A 32 13.55 -8.92 -1.77
CA MET A 32 13.01 -7.58 -1.61
C MET A 32 11.76 -7.53 -2.48
N GLY A 33 10.60 -7.52 -1.84
CA GLY A 33 9.34 -7.38 -2.56
C GLY A 33 9.39 -6.12 -3.41
N VAL A 34 8.99 -6.23 -4.67
CA VAL A 34 8.92 -5.10 -5.60
C VAL A 34 8.07 -4.01 -4.94
N SER A 35 8.59 -2.81 -4.84
CA SER A 35 7.86 -1.67 -4.29
C SER A 35 6.64 -1.35 -5.16
N MET A 36 5.55 -0.87 -4.56
CA MET A 36 4.38 -0.40 -5.31
C MET A 36 4.79 0.70 -6.32
N LEU A 37 5.65 1.62 -5.91
CA LEU A 37 6.17 2.67 -6.79
C LEU A 37 6.88 2.09 -8.01
N GLU A 38 7.76 1.10 -7.81
CA GLU A 38 8.46 0.43 -8.89
C GLU A 38 7.50 -0.30 -9.85
N THR A 39 6.42 -0.87 -9.32
CA THR A 39 5.38 -1.49 -10.14
C THR A 39 4.67 -0.45 -11.02
N LEU A 40 4.38 0.73 -10.48
CA LEU A 40 3.74 1.81 -11.22
C LEU A 40 4.69 2.42 -12.26
N GLU A 41 5.96 2.59 -11.93
CA GLU A 41 6.99 3.06 -12.87
C GLU A 41 7.13 2.09 -14.06
N ARG A 42 7.09 0.78 -13.79
CA ARG A 42 7.08 -0.23 -14.85
C ARG A 42 5.84 -0.13 -15.73
N GLN A 43 4.65 0.08 -15.15
CA GLN A 43 3.41 0.27 -15.91
C GLN A 43 3.47 1.56 -16.75
N LEU A 44 4.07 2.64 -16.21
CA LEU A 44 4.26 3.89 -16.94
C LEU A 44 5.18 3.68 -18.14
N ALA A 45 6.29 2.95 -17.97
CA ALA A 45 7.24 2.65 -19.03
C ALA A 45 6.66 1.79 -20.18
N LEU A 46 5.55 1.07 -19.92
CA LEU A 46 4.85 0.29 -20.94
C LEU A 46 3.84 1.11 -21.77
N ARG A 47 3.61 2.38 -21.38
CA ARG A 47 2.72 3.27 -22.13
C ARG A 47 3.48 4.00 -23.22
N ASP A 48 2.78 4.27 -24.33
CA ASP A 48 3.31 5.08 -25.42
C ASP A 48 3.20 6.57 -25.04
N LEU A 49 4.23 7.07 -24.40
CA LEU A 49 4.35 8.43 -23.89
C LEU A 49 5.61 9.08 -24.47
N ASP A 50 5.57 10.39 -24.70
CA ASP A 50 6.77 11.12 -25.01
C ASP A 50 7.65 11.34 -23.76
N ASP A 51 8.91 11.72 -23.94
CA ASP A 51 9.85 11.92 -22.83
C ASP A 51 9.38 12.97 -21.83
N HIS A 52 8.61 13.93 -22.29
CA HIS A 52 8.06 15.01 -21.45
C HIS A 52 6.94 14.47 -20.56
N GLN A 53 5.97 13.78 -21.15
CA GLN A 53 4.85 13.14 -20.43
C GLN A 53 5.35 12.05 -19.48
N TYR A 54 6.37 11.30 -19.89
CA TYR A 54 6.98 10.25 -19.04
C TYR A 54 7.58 10.85 -17.76
N LYS A 55 8.32 11.96 -17.86
CA LYS A 55 8.88 12.65 -16.69
C LYS A 55 7.80 13.21 -15.77
N ILE A 56 6.73 13.81 -16.34
CA ILE A 56 5.56 14.26 -15.57
C ILE A 56 4.94 13.05 -14.84
N GLY A 57 4.80 11.91 -15.52
CA GLY A 57 4.24 10.70 -14.94
C GLY A 57 5.07 10.17 -13.78
N LEU A 58 6.40 10.12 -13.89
CA LEU A 58 7.30 9.73 -12.81
C LEU A 58 7.16 10.66 -11.60
N PHE A 59 7.06 11.96 -11.84
CA PHE A 59 6.87 12.93 -10.76
C PHE A 59 5.52 12.73 -10.05
N LEU A 60 4.45 12.49 -10.81
CA LEU A 60 3.11 12.22 -10.26
C LEU A 60 3.09 10.94 -9.42
N ILE A 61 3.77 9.87 -9.86
CA ILE A 61 3.92 8.63 -9.09
C ILE A 61 4.63 8.92 -7.77
N GLY A 62 5.67 9.75 -7.76
CA GLY A 62 6.36 10.19 -6.55
C GLY A 62 5.50 11.06 -5.62
N CYS A 63 4.46 11.72 -6.12
CA CYS A 63 3.52 12.52 -5.32
C CYS A 63 2.41 11.69 -4.66
N LEU A 64 2.32 10.38 -4.95
CA LEU A 64 1.34 9.48 -4.32
C LEU A 64 1.63 9.31 -2.84
N ASN A 65 0.58 9.37 -2.04
CA ASN A 65 0.68 9.03 -0.62
C ASN A 65 0.60 7.49 -0.40
N ASP A 66 0.78 7.03 0.85
CA ASP A 66 0.72 5.62 1.24
C ASP A 66 -0.61 4.93 0.88
N ASN A 67 -1.66 5.68 0.67
CA ASN A 67 -2.97 5.16 0.29
C ASN A 67 -3.22 5.17 -1.23
N GLY A 68 -2.32 5.79 -2.02
CA GLY A 68 -2.42 5.89 -3.47
C GLY A 68 -3.17 7.13 -3.98
N TYR A 69 -3.30 8.17 -3.16
CA TYR A 69 -3.96 9.43 -3.53
C TYR A 69 -2.96 10.53 -3.84
N ILE A 70 -3.33 11.44 -4.75
CA ILE A 70 -2.65 12.71 -4.99
C ILE A 70 -3.48 13.82 -4.34
N ARG A 71 -2.98 14.36 -3.21
CA ARG A 71 -3.69 15.42 -2.46
C ARG A 71 -3.17 16.82 -2.72
N ARG A 72 -2.12 16.95 -3.54
CA ARG A 72 -1.51 18.23 -3.87
C ARG A 72 -2.31 18.89 -4.98
N ASP A 73 -2.38 20.22 -4.93
CA ASP A 73 -2.99 21.02 -6.01
C ASP A 73 -2.15 20.93 -7.28
N PHE A 74 -2.80 20.87 -8.43
CA PHE A 74 -2.11 20.73 -9.72
C PHE A 74 -1.27 21.96 -10.06
N SER A 75 -1.68 23.17 -9.66
CA SER A 75 -0.86 24.38 -9.79
C SER A 75 0.48 24.22 -9.05
N ALA A 76 0.46 23.72 -7.80
CA ALA A 76 1.67 23.47 -7.05
C ALA A 76 2.55 22.37 -7.68
N ILE A 77 1.94 21.35 -8.31
CA ILE A 77 2.67 20.31 -9.05
C ILE A 77 3.35 20.90 -10.28
N VAL A 78 2.69 21.78 -11.02
CA VAL A 78 3.28 22.47 -12.16
C VAL A 78 4.48 23.32 -11.74
N ASP A 79 4.35 24.09 -10.65
CA ASP A 79 5.44 24.88 -10.11
C ASP A 79 6.61 23.99 -9.66
N ASP A 80 6.34 22.92 -8.96
CA ASP A 80 7.36 21.96 -8.53
C ASP A 80 8.11 21.31 -9.71
N LEU A 81 7.41 20.95 -10.78
CA LEU A 81 8.01 20.43 -12.02
C LEU A 81 8.92 21.45 -12.68
N ALA A 82 8.50 22.70 -12.72
CA ALA A 82 9.31 23.78 -13.28
C ALA A 82 10.59 24.03 -12.45
N PHE A 83 10.47 24.10 -11.12
CA PHE A 83 11.59 24.43 -10.25
C PHE A 83 12.54 23.25 -9.99
N SER A 84 12.02 22.03 -9.80
CA SER A 84 12.83 20.87 -9.40
C SER A 84 13.40 20.11 -10.60
N GLN A 85 12.67 20.05 -11.70
CA GLN A 85 13.04 19.23 -12.87
C GLN A 85 13.24 20.05 -14.15
N ASN A 86 13.07 21.38 -14.09
CA ASN A 86 13.13 22.26 -15.25
C ASN A 86 12.18 21.84 -16.40
N ILE A 87 10.99 21.33 -16.02
CA ILE A 87 9.94 20.89 -16.93
C ILE A 87 8.86 21.98 -16.96
N ILE A 88 8.70 22.63 -18.10
CA ILE A 88 7.64 23.63 -18.28
C ILE A 88 6.40 22.90 -18.81
N THR A 89 5.35 22.88 -18.03
CA THR A 89 4.08 22.22 -18.33
C THR A 89 2.90 23.07 -17.86
N ASN A 90 1.69 22.62 -18.12
CA ASN A 90 0.47 23.24 -17.64
C ASN A 90 -0.43 22.23 -16.93
N GLU A 91 -1.44 22.72 -16.19
CA GLU A 91 -2.36 21.86 -15.43
C GLU A 91 -3.11 20.85 -16.31
N VAL A 92 -3.44 21.22 -17.55
CA VAL A 92 -4.19 20.36 -18.48
C VAL A 92 -3.35 19.14 -18.85
N GLU A 93 -2.08 19.35 -19.17
CA GLU A 93 -1.15 18.29 -19.52
C GLU A 93 -0.88 17.35 -18.33
N VAL A 94 -0.72 17.91 -17.12
CA VAL A 94 -0.60 17.13 -15.88
C VAL A 94 -1.84 16.26 -15.64
N LEU A 95 -3.05 16.83 -15.88
CA LEU A 95 -4.30 16.10 -15.75
C LEU A 95 -4.44 14.98 -16.80
N ASP A 96 -3.96 15.19 -18.02
CA ASP A 96 -4.02 14.15 -19.05
C ASP A 96 -3.08 13.00 -18.73
N VAL A 97 -1.86 13.27 -18.24
CA VAL A 97 -0.95 12.23 -17.74
C VAL A 97 -1.53 11.52 -16.52
N LEU A 98 -2.19 12.27 -15.62
CA LEU A 98 -2.84 11.68 -14.44
C LEU A 98 -3.93 10.67 -14.84
N LYS A 99 -4.74 10.96 -15.87
CA LYS A 99 -5.74 10.01 -16.37
C LYS A 99 -5.11 8.69 -16.83
N ILE A 100 -3.92 8.75 -17.42
CA ILE A 100 -3.17 7.56 -17.83
C ILE A 100 -2.76 6.74 -16.61
N ILE A 101 -2.29 7.41 -15.53
CA ILE A 101 -1.93 6.77 -14.26
C ILE A 101 -3.17 6.15 -13.58
N GLN A 102 -4.33 6.80 -13.64
CA GLN A 102 -5.59 6.28 -13.10
C GLN A 102 -6.06 4.99 -13.77
N ASP A 103 -5.50 4.67 -14.93
CA ASP A 103 -5.73 3.41 -15.64
C ASP A 103 -4.84 2.25 -15.17
N PHE A 104 -3.88 2.51 -14.30
CA PHE A 104 -2.95 1.50 -13.80
C PHE A 104 -3.61 0.54 -12.80
N ASP A 105 -2.90 -0.55 -12.51
CA ASP A 105 -3.22 -1.49 -11.45
C ASP A 105 -2.33 -1.18 -10.23
N PRO A 106 -2.94 -0.98 -9.07
CA PRO A 106 -4.32 -1.19 -8.65
C PRO A 106 -5.29 -0.07 -9.07
N VAL A 107 -6.50 -0.48 -9.42
CA VAL A 107 -7.57 0.43 -9.86
C VAL A 107 -7.92 1.46 -8.80
N GLY A 108 -7.99 2.74 -9.20
CA GLY A 108 -8.31 3.85 -8.30
C GLY A 108 -7.09 4.58 -7.76
N ILE A 109 -5.89 4.22 -8.24
CA ILE A 109 -4.66 4.95 -7.93
C ILE A 109 -4.67 6.33 -8.59
N GLY A 110 -3.96 7.30 -7.99
CA GLY A 110 -3.91 8.66 -8.51
C GLY A 110 -5.21 9.45 -8.34
N ALA A 111 -6.19 8.94 -7.60
CA ALA A 111 -7.38 9.71 -7.27
C ALA A 111 -7.04 10.84 -6.29
N ARG A 112 -7.80 11.95 -6.36
CA ARG A 112 -7.64 13.11 -5.44
C ARG A 112 -8.29 12.88 -4.10
N ASP A 113 -9.44 12.20 -4.13
CA ASP A 113 -10.23 11.89 -2.96
C ASP A 113 -10.88 10.50 -3.06
N LEU A 114 -11.54 10.08 -1.99
CA LEU A 114 -12.22 8.79 -1.92
C LEU A 114 -13.36 8.69 -2.94
N GLN A 115 -14.07 9.78 -3.19
CA GLN A 115 -15.19 9.79 -4.14
C GLN A 115 -14.71 9.46 -5.56
N GLU A 116 -13.63 10.10 -5.99
CA GLU A 116 -13.01 9.85 -7.30
C GLU A 116 -12.44 8.42 -7.38
N CYS A 117 -11.78 7.94 -6.33
CA CYS A 117 -11.26 6.57 -6.26
C CYS A 117 -12.35 5.52 -6.45
N LEU A 118 -13.46 5.65 -5.73
CA LEU A 118 -14.60 4.74 -5.86
C LEU A 118 -15.25 4.84 -7.25
N LYS A 119 -15.35 6.05 -7.81
CA LYS A 119 -15.88 6.26 -9.17
C LYS A 119 -15.03 5.53 -10.20
N ILE A 120 -13.69 5.71 -10.19
CA ILE A 120 -12.77 5.03 -11.11
C ILE A 120 -12.91 3.52 -11.02
N GLN A 121 -13.02 2.97 -9.80
CA GLN A 121 -13.20 1.54 -9.61
C GLN A 121 -14.54 1.03 -10.15
N LEU A 122 -15.63 1.79 -9.94
CA LEU A 122 -16.93 1.44 -10.49
C LEU A 122 -16.95 1.53 -12.01
N ASP A 123 -16.24 2.50 -12.60
CA ASP A 123 -16.17 2.67 -14.06
C ASP A 123 -15.46 1.49 -14.76
N LYS A 124 -14.54 0.83 -14.08
CA LYS A 124 -13.87 -0.39 -14.57
C LYS A 124 -14.66 -1.69 -14.34
N LYS A 125 -15.71 -1.68 -13.49
CA LYS A 125 -16.60 -2.83 -13.32
C LYS A 125 -17.53 -2.98 -14.51
N GLN A 126 -17.95 -4.23 -14.76
CA GLN A 126 -19.00 -4.51 -15.74
C GLN A 126 -20.30 -3.80 -15.37
N SER A 127 -20.91 -3.12 -16.33
CA SER A 127 -22.16 -2.42 -16.14
C SER A 127 -23.27 -3.39 -15.72
N SER A 128 -23.96 -3.06 -14.66
CA SER A 128 -25.17 -3.73 -14.18
C SER A 128 -26.07 -2.69 -13.52
N VAL A 129 -27.35 -2.96 -13.39
CA VAL A 129 -28.31 -2.05 -12.76
C VAL A 129 -27.85 -1.60 -11.35
N THR A 130 -27.24 -2.52 -10.60
CA THR A 130 -26.70 -2.24 -9.25
C THR A 130 -25.44 -1.40 -9.28
N VAL A 131 -24.54 -1.64 -10.24
CA VAL A 131 -23.29 -0.87 -10.43
C VAL A 131 -23.61 0.53 -10.94
N ASP A 132 -24.54 0.67 -11.89
CA ASP A 132 -24.92 1.98 -12.43
C ASP A 132 -25.59 2.84 -11.34
N LEU A 133 -26.42 2.24 -10.49
CA LEU A 133 -26.99 2.92 -9.32
C LEU A 133 -25.90 3.28 -8.29
N ALA A 134 -24.92 2.40 -8.07
CA ALA A 134 -23.78 2.68 -7.20
C ALA A 134 -22.95 3.88 -7.73
N LYS A 135 -22.75 3.98 -9.05
CA LYS A 135 -22.09 5.14 -9.68
C LYS A 135 -22.88 6.44 -9.45
N GLU A 136 -24.20 6.39 -9.62
CA GLU A 136 -25.05 7.54 -9.38
C GLU A 136 -24.99 8.00 -7.91
N ILE A 137 -25.04 7.07 -6.96
CA ILE A 137 -24.90 7.36 -5.52
C ILE A 137 -23.55 8.00 -5.21
N VAL A 138 -22.46 7.42 -5.72
CA VAL A 138 -21.10 7.94 -5.47
C VAL A 138 -20.89 9.29 -6.13
N THR A 139 -21.40 9.51 -7.34
CA THR A 139 -21.18 10.77 -8.09
C THR A 139 -22.06 11.91 -7.57
N GLY A 140 -23.37 11.64 -7.35
CA GLY A 140 -24.36 12.69 -7.06
C GLY A 140 -24.72 12.81 -5.58
N HIS A 141 -24.53 11.76 -4.79
CA HIS A 141 -25.06 11.66 -3.42
C HIS A 141 -24.04 11.21 -2.37
N PHE A 142 -22.76 11.43 -2.62
CA PHE A 142 -21.67 10.98 -1.76
C PHE A 142 -21.79 11.46 -0.31
N ASN A 143 -22.20 12.72 -0.08
CA ASN A 143 -22.42 13.26 1.24
C ASN A 143 -23.55 12.55 2.02
N ALA A 144 -24.60 12.10 1.33
CA ALA A 144 -25.67 11.35 1.97
C ALA A 144 -25.24 9.91 2.29
N LEU A 145 -24.41 9.33 1.43
CA LEU A 145 -23.79 8.03 1.65
C LEU A 145 -22.87 8.03 2.90
N THR A 146 -21.95 9.00 3.00
CA THR A 146 -21.01 9.12 4.12
C THR A 146 -21.70 9.34 5.46
N LYS A 147 -22.80 10.12 5.45
CA LYS A 147 -23.62 10.39 6.63
C LYS A 147 -24.67 9.31 6.90
N LYS A 148 -24.69 8.23 6.10
CA LYS A 148 -25.65 7.11 6.22
C LYS A 148 -27.13 7.55 6.17
N HIS A 149 -27.45 8.60 5.41
CA HIS A 149 -28.82 9.10 5.25
C HIS A 149 -29.59 8.29 4.19
N TYR A 150 -29.82 7.00 4.46
CA TYR A 150 -30.42 6.06 3.51
C TYR A 150 -31.84 6.45 3.09
N SER A 151 -32.70 6.91 4.03
CA SER A 151 -34.04 7.36 3.73
C SER A 151 -34.06 8.50 2.70
N LYS A 152 -33.06 9.40 2.77
CA LYS A 152 -32.92 10.51 1.83
C LYS A 152 -32.46 10.02 0.45
N LEU A 153 -31.65 8.98 0.39
CA LEU A 153 -31.22 8.35 -0.87
C LEU A 153 -32.40 7.66 -1.54
N ILE A 154 -33.20 6.88 -0.80
CA ILE A 154 -34.39 6.21 -1.30
C ILE A 154 -35.39 7.22 -1.90
N SER A 155 -35.68 8.32 -1.19
CA SER A 155 -36.64 9.32 -1.66
C SER A 155 -36.11 10.12 -2.87
N ARG A 156 -34.81 10.40 -2.96
CA ARG A 156 -34.24 11.17 -4.08
C ARG A 156 -34.08 10.35 -5.35
N LEU A 157 -33.68 9.10 -5.21
CA LEU A 157 -33.45 8.19 -6.34
C LEU A 157 -34.71 7.39 -6.72
N ALA A 158 -35.80 7.51 -5.93
CA ALA A 158 -37.07 6.79 -6.13
C ALA A 158 -36.86 5.28 -6.30
N ILE A 159 -35.99 4.68 -5.48
CA ILE A 159 -35.61 3.26 -5.51
C ILE A 159 -36.17 2.51 -4.29
N SER A 160 -36.25 1.18 -4.42
CA SER A 160 -36.60 0.32 -3.27
C SER A 160 -35.38 0.17 -2.33
N GLU A 161 -35.67 -0.13 -1.06
CA GLU A 161 -34.62 -0.38 -0.05
C GLU A 161 -33.72 -1.56 -0.44
N GLU A 162 -34.28 -2.59 -1.07
CA GLU A 162 -33.50 -3.76 -1.55
C GLU A 162 -32.46 -3.37 -2.61
N LYS A 163 -32.85 -2.52 -3.58
CA LYS A 163 -31.94 -2.01 -4.62
C LYS A 163 -30.83 -1.14 -4.03
N LEU A 164 -31.18 -0.30 -3.04
CA LEU A 164 -30.19 0.48 -2.33
C LEU A 164 -29.19 -0.42 -1.60
N LYS A 165 -29.68 -1.45 -0.88
CA LYS A 165 -28.83 -2.40 -0.17
C LYS A 165 -27.87 -3.13 -1.11
N ALA A 166 -28.34 -3.63 -2.24
CA ALA A 166 -27.51 -4.28 -3.25
C ALA A 166 -26.42 -3.34 -3.81
N SER A 167 -26.75 -2.05 -4.05
CA SER A 167 -25.78 -1.06 -4.51
C SER A 167 -24.73 -0.71 -3.44
N LEU A 168 -25.14 -0.63 -2.17
CA LEU A 168 -24.21 -0.43 -1.05
C LEU A 168 -23.28 -1.62 -0.86
N GLU A 169 -23.73 -2.84 -1.08
CA GLU A 169 -22.89 -4.04 -1.08
C GLU A 169 -21.83 -3.97 -2.19
N GLU A 170 -22.18 -3.49 -3.39
CA GLU A 170 -21.20 -3.28 -4.46
C GLU A 170 -20.17 -2.20 -4.12
N ILE A 171 -20.58 -1.11 -3.46
CA ILE A 171 -19.67 -0.07 -2.98
C ILE A 171 -18.75 -0.62 -1.87
N SER A 172 -19.26 -1.44 -0.97
CA SER A 172 -18.47 -2.01 0.14
C SER A 172 -17.38 -3.00 -0.32
N LYS A 173 -17.53 -3.59 -1.51
CA LYS A 173 -16.52 -4.46 -2.13
C LYS A 173 -15.36 -3.69 -2.76
N LEU A 174 -15.46 -2.36 -2.88
CA LEU A 174 -14.41 -1.52 -3.45
C LEU A 174 -13.28 -1.29 -2.45
N ASN A 175 -12.10 -1.02 -2.98
CA ASN A 175 -10.93 -0.77 -2.14
C ASN A 175 -10.70 0.75 -1.92
N PRO A 176 -10.90 1.26 -0.70
CA PRO A 176 -10.67 2.68 -0.41
C PRO A 176 -9.19 3.08 -0.34
N LYS A 177 -8.27 2.12 -0.36
CA LYS A 177 -6.82 2.37 -0.25
C LYS A 177 -6.06 1.49 -1.25
N PRO A 178 -6.00 1.89 -2.52
CA PRO A 178 -5.42 1.05 -3.57
C PRO A 178 -3.96 0.63 -3.31
N CYS A 179 -3.13 1.50 -2.74
CA CYS A 179 -1.74 1.17 -2.45
C CYS A 179 -1.51 0.29 -1.22
N SER A 180 -2.50 0.12 -0.33
CA SER A 180 -2.28 -0.63 0.92
C SER A 180 -2.12 -2.14 0.73
N PHE A 181 -2.58 -2.69 -0.39
CA PHE A 181 -2.48 -4.14 -0.70
C PHE A 181 -1.10 -4.57 -1.23
N GLY A 182 -0.27 -3.64 -1.69
CA GLY A 182 1.07 -3.93 -2.23
C GLY A 182 2.21 -3.46 -1.32
N SER A 183 1.90 -2.75 -0.25
CA SER A 183 2.93 -2.41 0.73
C SER A 183 3.27 -3.70 1.49
N ASN A 184 4.23 -4.46 0.97
CA ASN A 184 5.10 -5.25 1.83
C ASN A 184 5.75 -4.24 2.78
N LYS A 185 5.03 -3.82 3.82
CA LYS A 185 5.70 -3.30 4.99
C LYS A 185 6.65 -4.41 5.36
N VAL A 186 7.92 -4.22 5.05
CA VAL A 186 8.97 -5.00 5.69
C VAL A 186 8.64 -4.84 7.16
N VAL A 187 7.99 -5.84 7.73
CA VAL A 187 7.78 -5.91 9.16
C VAL A 187 9.21 -5.95 9.68
N GLN A 188 9.71 -4.80 10.14
CA GLN A 188 10.97 -4.78 10.84
C GLN A 188 10.77 -5.74 12.01
N HIS A 189 11.28 -6.95 11.86
CA HIS A 189 11.38 -7.87 12.97
C HIS A 189 12.29 -7.19 13.99
N ILE A 190 11.66 -6.59 14.99
CA ILE A 190 12.38 -6.10 16.16
C ILE A 190 12.79 -7.36 16.90
N ILE A 191 14.07 -7.71 16.79
CA ILE A 191 14.66 -8.79 17.57
C ILE A 191 14.91 -8.16 18.95
N PRO A 192 14.22 -8.63 20.01
CA PRO A 192 14.44 -8.06 21.33
C PRO A 192 15.84 -8.47 21.84
N ASP A 193 16.59 -7.52 22.40
CA ASP A 193 17.89 -7.81 23.02
C ASP A 193 17.74 -8.65 24.29
N PHE A 194 16.62 -8.49 24.99
CA PHE A 194 16.31 -9.21 26.23
C PHE A 194 14.90 -9.78 26.17
N VAL A 195 14.74 -11.00 26.66
CA VAL A 195 13.45 -11.68 26.84
C VAL A 195 13.24 -11.88 28.34
N ILE A 196 12.11 -11.39 28.85
CA ILE A 196 11.71 -11.61 30.24
C ILE A 196 10.62 -12.68 30.23
N SER A 197 10.85 -13.77 30.91
CA SER A 197 9.88 -14.86 31.13
C SER A 197 9.57 -15.03 32.61
N ILE A 198 8.37 -15.54 32.90
CA ILE A 198 7.98 -15.90 34.26
C ILE A 198 7.99 -17.45 34.34
N ILE A 199 8.93 -17.99 35.09
CA ILE A 199 9.04 -19.44 35.33
C ILE A 199 8.83 -19.67 36.84
N ASP A 200 7.85 -20.47 37.21
CA ASP A 200 7.49 -20.79 38.59
C ASP A 200 7.26 -19.56 39.50
N GLY A 201 6.73 -18.46 38.92
CA GLY A 201 6.47 -17.23 39.67
C GLY A 201 7.70 -16.31 39.89
N GLN A 202 8.84 -16.69 39.34
CA GLN A 202 10.06 -15.84 39.33
C GLN A 202 10.30 -15.28 37.96
N LEU A 203 10.80 -14.03 37.93
CA LEU A 203 11.19 -13.34 36.69
C LEU A 203 12.57 -13.86 36.25
N ASP A 204 12.62 -14.43 35.07
CA ASP A 204 13.86 -14.84 34.41
C ASP A 204 14.16 -13.88 33.24
N LEU A 205 15.39 -13.35 33.22
CA LEU A 205 15.86 -12.42 32.19
C LEU A 205 16.93 -13.12 31.35
N VAL A 206 16.61 -13.37 30.09
CA VAL A 206 17.53 -13.99 29.14
C VAL A 206 17.96 -12.97 28.11
N MET A 207 19.27 -12.83 27.90
CA MET A 207 19.80 -12.03 26.79
C MET A 207 19.66 -12.82 25.49
N ASN A 208 19.05 -12.19 24.48
CA ASN A 208 18.94 -12.75 23.15
C ASN A 208 20.27 -12.49 22.40
N THR A 209 21.24 -13.36 22.59
CA THR A 209 22.45 -13.37 21.78
C THR A 209 22.08 -13.96 20.43
N GLY A 210 21.71 -13.08 19.47
CA GLY A 210 21.40 -13.49 18.11
C GLY A 210 22.51 -14.40 17.54
N MET A 211 22.13 -15.58 17.06
CA MET A 211 22.98 -16.41 16.22
C MET A 211 23.11 -15.80 14.84
#